data_0d786cac58d185ff1235629907790934
#
_entry.id   0d786cac58d185ff1235629907790934
#
_cell.length_a   1.000
_cell.length_b   1.000
_cell.length_c   1.000
_cell.angle_alpha   90.00
_cell.angle_beta   90.00
_cell.angle_gamma   90.00
#
_symmetry.space_group_name_H-M   'P 1'
#
loop_
_entity.id
_entity.type
_entity.pdbx_description
1 polymer ?
#
loop_
_entity_poly.entity_id
_entity_poly.type
_entity_poly.pdbx_seq_one_letter_code
_entity_poly.pdbx_strand_id
1 'polypeptide(L)' 'MERGMSDAETARRNGWTVGTRLAGDEGRGETIIEITAIGEEHVLAKTISHAGRPVSYGESLWTFRFRDWREVPGA' A
#
# COMPACT_ATOMS: atom_id res chain seq x y z
N MET A 1 6.32 -26.73 -4.05
CA MET A 1 5.44 -25.97 -3.20
C MET A 1 5.33 -24.52 -3.68
N GLU A 2 4.13 -24.04 -3.72
CA GLU A 2 3.90 -22.73 -4.24
C GLU A 2 4.07 -21.67 -3.16
N ARG A 3 4.76 -20.62 -3.51
CA ARG A 3 4.88 -19.48 -2.63
C ARG A 3 3.95 -18.37 -3.13
N GLY A 4 3.40 -17.64 -2.21
CA GLY A 4 2.64 -16.47 -2.59
C GLY A 4 3.57 -15.42 -3.21
N MET A 5 2.98 -14.45 -3.90
CA MET A 5 3.75 -13.36 -4.45
C MET A 5 4.25 -12.47 -3.32
N SER A 6 5.43 -11.90 -3.51
CA SER A 6 5.92 -10.88 -2.59
C SER A 6 5.09 -9.60 -2.78
N ASP A 7 5.20 -8.69 -1.83
CA ASP A 7 4.49 -7.42 -1.94
C ASP A 7 4.97 -6.63 -3.15
N ALA A 8 6.26 -6.66 -3.44
CA ALA A 8 6.79 -5.98 -4.60
C ALA A 8 6.25 -6.58 -5.90
N GLU A 9 6.13 -7.90 -5.97
CA GLU A 9 5.53 -8.56 -7.14
C GLU A 9 4.07 -8.17 -7.29
N THR A 10 3.34 -8.12 -6.19
CA THR A 10 1.94 -7.70 -6.22
C THR A 10 1.82 -6.28 -6.76
N ALA A 11 2.65 -5.38 -6.30
CA ALA A 11 2.63 -4.00 -6.78
C ALA A 11 2.94 -3.94 -8.28
N ARG A 12 3.98 -4.62 -8.72
CA ARG A 12 4.35 -4.61 -10.15
C ARG A 12 3.25 -5.21 -11.02
N ARG A 13 2.63 -6.27 -10.55
CA ARG A 13 1.58 -6.94 -11.30
C ARG A 13 0.35 -6.05 -11.46
N ASN A 14 0.07 -5.23 -10.48
CA ASN A 14 -1.07 -4.31 -10.53
C ASN A 14 -0.72 -2.98 -11.17
N GLY A 15 0.52 -2.76 -11.57
CA GLY A 15 0.94 -1.51 -12.15
C GLY A 15 1.13 -0.40 -11.12
N TRP A 16 1.27 -0.74 -9.86
CA TRP A 16 1.49 0.24 -8.80
C TRP A 16 2.96 0.61 -8.76
N THR A 17 3.23 1.90 -8.65
CA THR A 17 4.61 2.42 -8.66
C THR A 17 4.80 3.39 -7.51
N VAL A 18 6.00 3.93 -7.40
CA VAL A 18 6.27 4.98 -6.41
C VAL A 18 5.33 6.16 -6.69
N GLY A 19 4.66 6.64 -5.66
CA GLY A 19 3.66 7.70 -5.79
C GLY A 19 2.23 7.21 -5.92
N THR A 20 2.04 5.91 -6.20
CA THR A 20 0.69 5.34 -6.27
C THR A 20 0.06 5.34 -4.88
N ARG A 21 -1.19 5.77 -4.81
CA ARG A 21 -1.96 5.75 -3.56
C ARG A 21 -2.93 4.60 -3.57
N LEU A 22 -3.01 3.93 -2.44
CA LEU A 22 -3.85 2.75 -2.29
C LEU A 22 -4.73 2.92 -1.06
N ALA A 23 -5.97 2.44 -1.17
CA ALA A 23 -6.91 2.45 -0.07
C ALA A 23 -7.24 1.03 0.34
N GLY A 24 -7.27 0.79 1.65
CA GLY A 24 -7.64 -0.50 2.21
C GLY A 24 -8.39 -0.30 3.50
N ASP A 25 -9.34 -1.17 3.78
CA ASP A 25 -10.21 -1.07 4.95
C ASP A 25 -10.24 -2.39 5.69
N GLU A 26 -9.99 -2.34 6.99
CA GLU A 26 -10.04 -3.51 7.86
C GLU A 26 -11.33 -3.55 8.68
N GLY A 27 -12.28 -2.69 8.38
CA GLY A 27 -13.52 -2.58 9.14
C GLY A 27 -13.52 -1.46 10.17
N ARG A 28 -12.44 -0.72 10.28
CA ARG A 28 -12.32 0.39 11.22
C ARG A 28 -12.11 1.74 10.53
N GLY A 29 -12.35 1.78 9.24
CA GLY A 29 -12.12 2.97 8.46
C GLY A 29 -11.06 2.73 7.42
N GLU A 30 -11.12 3.50 6.36
CA GLU A 30 -10.23 3.32 5.24
C GLU A 30 -8.88 3.96 5.52
N THR A 31 -7.82 3.21 5.26
CA THR A 31 -6.46 3.72 5.35
C THR A 31 -5.97 3.99 3.93
N ILE A 32 -5.38 5.15 3.71
CA ILE A 32 -4.78 5.47 2.42
C ILE A 32 -3.27 5.58 2.62
N ILE A 33 -2.54 4.83 1.81
CA ILE A 33 -1.09 4.86 1.83
C ILE A 33 -0.57 5.32 0.48
N GLU A 34 0.67 5.81 0.48
CA GLU A 34 1.34 6.17 -0.76
C GLU A 34 2.65 5.38 -0.81
N ILE A 35 2.86 4.69 -1.92
CA ILE A 35 4.07 3.90 -2.10
C ILE A 35 5.27 4.83 -2.25
N THR A 36 6.31 4.60 -1.45
CA THR A 36 7.50 5.42 -1.48
C THR A 36 8.70 4.71 -2.10
N ALA A 37 8.71 3.37 -2.07
CA ALA A 37 9.78 2.60 -2.71
C ALA A 37 9.29 1.18 -2.97
N ILE A 38 9.79 0.58 -4.04
CA ILE A 38 9.51 -0.82 -4.36
C ILE A 38 10.84 -1.50 -4.61
N GLY A 39 11.16 -2.49 -3.76
CA GLY A 39 12.36 -3.28 -3.91
C GLY A 39 12.11 -4.55 -4.69
N GLU A 40 12.96 -5.53 -4.51
CA GLU A 40 12.78 -6.82 -5.17
C GLU A 40 11.61 -7.58 -4.56
N GLU A 41 11.45 -7.54 -3.25
CA GLU A 41 10.42 -8.30 -2.55
C GLU A 41 9.54 -7.44 -1.69
N HIS A 42 10.03 -6.31 -1.21
CA HIS A 42 9.31 -5.48 -0.23
C HIS A 42 8.90 -4.14 -0.80
N VAL A 43 7.88 -3.58 -0.20
CA VAL A 43 7.38 -2.26 -0.56
C VAL A 43 7.45 -1.37 0.68
N LEU A 44 7.88 -0.14 0.49
CA LEU A 44 7.81 0.88 1.53
C LEU A 44 6.70 1.85 1.17
N ALA A 45 5.97 2.27 2.17
CA ALA A 45 4.87 3.21 1.98
C ALA A 45 4.68 4.04 3.24
N LYS A 46 4.06 5.17 3.07
CA LYS A 46 3.68 6.02 4.20
C LYS A 46 2.17 6.13 4.24
N THR A 47 1.61 6.18 5.45
CA THR A 47 0.18 6.37 5.61
C THR A 47 -0.12 7.86 5.53
N ILE A 48 -1.05 8.24 4.66
CA ILE A 48 -1.38 9.65 4.46
C ILE A 48 -2.75 10.02 5.02
N SER A 49 -3.63 9.04 5.21
CA SER A 49 -4.89 9.31 5.89
C SER A 49 -5.43 8.01 6.50
N HIS A 50 -6.27 8.17 7.52
CA HIS A 50 -6.95 7.04 8.15
C HIS A 50 -8.34 7.50 8.58
N ALA A 51 -9.35 6.77 8.14
CA ALA A 51 -10.75 7.08 8.45
C ALA A 51 -11.12 8.52 8.08
N GLY A 52 -10.59 9.01 6.96
CA GLY A 52 -10.87 10.34 6.47
C GLY A 52 -10.06 11.44 7.13
N ARG A 53 -9.15 11.12 8.03
CA ARG A 53 -8.32 12.11 8.71
C ARG A 53 -6.89 12.05 8.21
N PRO A 54 -6.28 13.16 7.84
CA PRO A 54 -4.89 13.15 7.43
C PRO A 54 -4.00 12.76 8.59
N VAL A 55 -3.01 11.93 8.29
CA VAL A 55 -2.00 11.52 9.26
C VAL A 55 -0.63 11.69 8.63
N SER A 56 0.40 11.75 9.46
CA SER A 56 1.75 11.97 8.98
C SER A 56 2.67 10.92 9.59
N TYR A 57 2.41 9.66 9.28
CA TYR A 57 3.30 8.58 9.70
C TYR A 57 4.42 8.45 8.69
N GLY A 58 5.59 8.15 9.18
CA GLY A 58 6.74 7.99 8.32
C GLY A 58 6.65 6.76 7.43
N GLU A 59 7.60 6.65 6.53
CA GLU A 59 7.74 5.51 5.65
C GLU A 59 7.99 4.24 6.46
N SER A 60 7.34 3.16 6.10
CA SER A 60 7.54 1.87 6.76
C SER A 60 7.34 0.73 5.77
N LEU A 61 7.79 -0.45 6.18
CA LEU A 61 7.60 -1.66 5.39
C LEU A 61 6.11 -1.97 5.34
N TRP A 62 5.62 -2.32 4.17
CA TRP A 62 4.19 -2.53 3.98
C TRP A 62 3.89 -3.90 3.39
N THR A 63 2.73 -4.44 3.73
CA THR A 63 2.25 -5.69 3.16
C THR A 63 0.83 -5.52 2.63
N PHE A 64 0.54 -6.23 1.53
CA PHE A 64 -0.79 -6.18 0.92
C PHE A 64 -1.61 -7.44 1.22
N ARG A 65 -1.16 -8.26 2.16
CA ARG A 65 -1.75 -9.60 2.37
C ARG A 65 -3.04 -9.63 3.16
N PHE A 66 -3.26 -8.66 4.02
CA PHE A 66 -4.30 -8.78 5.03
C PHE A 66 -5.59 -8.04 4.72
N ARG A 67 -5.65 -7.34 3.60
CA ARG A 67 -6.85 -6.65 3.18
C ARG A 67 -6.77 -6.41 1.70
N ASP A 68 -7.92 -6.12 1.11
CA ASP A 68 -7.95 -5.78 -0.30
C ASP A 68 -7.54 -4.33 -0.47
N TRP A 69 -6.55 -4.11 -1.31
CA TRP A 69 -6.06 -2.79 -1.61
C TRP A 69 -6.50 -2.40 -3.02
N ARG A 70 -6.91 -1.17 -3.20
CA ARG A 70 -7.26 -0.66 -4.51
C ARG A 70 -6.58 0.67 -4.74
N GLU A 71 -6.26 0.92 -5.97
CA GLU A 71 -5.64 2.19 -6.33
C GLU A 71 -6.68 3.31 -6.26
N VAL A 72 -6.27 4.45 -5.73
CA VAL A 72 -7.12 5.64 -5.69
C VAL A 72 -6.39 6.77 -6.38
N PRO A 73 -7.11 7.77 -6.91
CA PRO A 73 -6.46 8.86 -7.61
C PRO A 73 -5.48 9.58 -6.70
N GLY A 74 -4.33 9.91 -7.24
CA GLY A 74 -3.39 10.76 -6.54
C GLY A 74 -3.92 12.19 -6.48
N ALA A 75 -3.39 12.94 -5.57
CA ALA A 75 -3.77 14.35 -5.47
C ALA A 75 -3.20 15.14 -6.63
#